data_9ba342de86d5f3a039448a2160134407
#
_entry.id   9ba342de86d5f3a039448a2160134407
#
_cell.length_a   1.000
_cell.length_b   1.000
_cell.length_c   1.000
_cell.angle_alpha   90.00
_cell.angle_beta   90.00
_cell.angle_gamma   90.00
#
_symmetry.space_group_name_H-M   'P 1'
#
loop_
_entity.id
_entity.type
_entity.pdbx_description
1 polymer ?
#
loop_
_entity_poly.entity_id
_entity_poly.type
_entity_poly.pdbx_seq_one_letter_code
_entity_poly.pdbx_strand_id
1 'polypeptide(L)'
;AIISARNLHKSYGNNPVLRNVSLDIFPGESVAIMGPSGSGKTTLLHALSGIIKLDAGSVLFNGPTGQVAVESLSERERTSLRANSFGFVFQQGLLVPELTAEENVSLAAMIAGVPRQQARSISADLLNRLGLGQMLDRRMGEMSGGQAQRVAIARSQVNGAPVTFADEPTGALDSKTAREVMALLLTMIPQQGKTLLVVTHDPNVAAACSRVVYLQDGQIVSDQRNSQGGVPAQNGFQNLGAQSQAGA
;
A
#
# COMPACT_ATOMS: atom_id res chain seq x y z
N ALA A 1 14.19 -3.82 -12.27
CA ALA A 1 13.05 -3.96 -11.37
C ALA A 1 13.38 -3.39 -9.99
N ILE A 2 12.40 -2.83 -9.29
CA ILE A 2 12.54 -2.43 -7.89
C ILE A 2 12.39 -3.64 -6.97
N ILE A 3 11.53 -4.62 -7.36
CA ILE A 3 11.43 -5.92 -6.74
C ILE A 3 11.55 -6.98 -7.82
N SER A 4 12.43 -7.96 -7.62
CA SER A 4 12.56 -9.15 -8.46
C SER A 4 12.33 -10.39 -7.63
N ALA A 5 11.26 -11.11 -7.92
CA ALA A 5 10.92 -12.38 -7.28
C ALA A 5 11.21 -13.55 -8.23
N ARG A 6 11.82 -14.61 -7.72
CA ARG A 6 12.18 -15.80 -8.52
C ARG A 6 11.81 -17.07 -7.80
N ASN A 7 11.02 -17.89 -8.49
CA ASN A 7 10.66 -19.25 -8.08
C ASN A 7 10.14 -19.32 -6.64
N LEU A 8 9.23 -18.41 -6.26
CA LEU A 8 8.71 -18.35 -4.89
C LEU A 8 7.86 -19.58 -4.59
N HIS A 9 8.17 -20.24 -3.48
CA HIS A 9 7.40 -21.32 -2.91
C HIS A 9 7.02 -21.01 -1.47
N LYS A 10 5.75 -21.25 -1.13
CA LYS A 10 5.25 -21.15 0.24
C LYS A 10 4.14 -22.15 0.50
N SER A 11 4.26 -22.88 1.60
CA SER A 11 3.24 -23.81 2.08
C SER A 11 2.88 -23.49 3.52
N TYR A 12 1.67 -23.82 3.92
CA TYR A 12 1.21 -23.82 5.30
C TYR A 12 0.80 -25.26 5.65
N GLY A 13 1.64 -25.94 6.44
CA GLY A 13 1.55 -27.37 6.62
C GLY A 13 1.71 -28.11 5.28
N ASN A 14 0.74 -28.95 4.93
CA ASN A 14 0.74 -29.69 3.66
C ASN A 14 0.05 -28.94 2.50
N ASN A 15 -0.41 -27.70 2.72
CA ASN A 15 -1.10 -26.93 1.70
C ASN A 15 -0.13 -25.96 0.99
N PRO A 16 0.28 -26.22 -0.26
CA PRO A 16 1.10 -25.30 -1.03
C PRO A 16 0.26 -24.13 -1.52
N VAL A 17 0.67 -22.89 -1.16
CA VAL A 17 -0.04 -21.65 -1.46
C VAL A 17 0.65 -20.85 -2.57
N LEU A 18 1.98 -20.84 -2.62
CA LEU A 18 2.73 -20.30 -3.76
C LEU A 18 3.52 -21.43 -4.39
N ARG A 19 3.43 -21.53 -5.72
CA ARG A 19 3.97 -22.62 -6.52
C ARG A 19 4.79 -22.06 -7.68
N ASN A 20 6.09 -21.85 -7.46
CA ASN A 20 7.01 -21.37 -8.49
C ASN A 20 6.62 -19.99 -9.07
N VAL A 21 6.26 -19.04 -8.22
CA VAL A 21 5.89 -17.69 -8.65
C VAL A 21 7.14 -16.87 -8.95
N SER A 22 7.20 -16.27 -10.14
CA SER A 22 8.26 -15.34 -10.54
C SER A 22 7.62 -14.04 -11.06
N LEU A 23 8.10 -12.88 -10.61
CA LEU A 23 7.52 -11.58 -10.92
C LEU A 23 8.56 -10.47 -10.79
N ASP A 24 8.63 -9.58 -11.76
CA ASP A 24 9.38 -8.32 -11.68
C ASP A 24 8.41 -7.15 -11.54
N ILE A 25 8.69 -6.27 -10.56
CA ILE A 25 7.98 -5.01 -10.36
C ILE A 25 8.94 -3.89 -10.69
N PHE A 26 8.51 -2.92 -11.50
CA PHE A 26 9.35 -1.81 -11.90
C PHE A 26 9.02 -0.52 -11.14
N PRO A 27 10.00 0.40 -10.98
CA PRO A 27 9.75 1.69 -10.32
C PRO A 27 8.61 2.46 -10.97
N GLY A 28 7.74 3.05 -10.16
CA GLY A 28 6.62 3.88 -10.63
C GLY A 28 5.41 3.10 -11.16
N GLU A 29 5.45 1.77 -11.21
CA GLU A 29 4.28 0.97 -11.59
C GLU A 29 3.21 0.97 -10.48
N SER A 30 1.93 0.92 -10.90
CA SER A 30 0.83 0.44 -10.09
C SER A 30 0.42 -0.95 -10.58
N VAL A 31 0.62 -1.96 -9.75
CA VAL A 31 0.38 -3.36 -10.10
C VAL A 31 -0.78 -3.90 -9.27
N ALA A 32 -1.86 -4.32 -9.94
CA ALA A 32 -2.95 -5.03 -9.30
C ALA A 32 -2.67 -6.55 -9.34
N ILE A 33 -2.72 -7.20 -8.19
CA ILE A 33 -2.68 -8.67 -8.05
C ILE A 33 -4.10 -9.14 -7.87
N MET A 34 -4.64 -9.80 -8.87
CA MET A 34 -5.99 -10.34 -8.90
C MET A 34 -6.02 -11.86 -8.80
N GLY A 35 -7.20 -12.42 -8.58
CA GLY A 35 -7.46 -13.86 -8.57
C GLY A 35 -8.51 -14.25 -7.54
N PRO A 36 -8.99 -15.51 -7.57
CA PRO A 36 -10.02 -16.00 -6.65
C PRO A 36 -9.58 -15.94 -5.19
N SER A 37 -10.55 -16.03 -4.27
CA SER A 37 -10.23 -16.18 -2.85
C SER A 37 -9.39 -17.45 -2.63
N GLY A 38 -8.39 -17.36 -1.77
CA GLY A 38 -7.48 -18.49 -1.51
C GLY A 38 -6.39 -18.74 -2.57
N SER A 39 -6.33 -17.96 -3.66
CA SER A 39 -5.29 -18.16 -4.70
C SER A 39 -3.86 -17.81 -4.28
N GLY A 40 -3.66 -17.22 -3.09
CA GLY A 40 -2.34 -16.87 -2.54
C GLY A 40 -1.93 -15.40 -2.68
N LYS A 41 -2.84 -14.50 -3.06
CA LYS A 41 -2.54 -13.06 -3.30
C LYS A 41 -1.92 -12.36 -2.08
N THR A 42 -2.55 -12.43 -0.93
CA THR A 42 -2.03 -11.88 0.34
C THR A 42 -0.70 -12.54 0.72
N THR A 43 -0.57 -13.86 0.50
CA THR A 43 0.68 -14.59 0.74
C THR A 43 1.80 -14.09 -0.18
N LEU A 44 1.50 -13.84 -1.46
CA LEU A 44 2.47 -13.26 -2.40
C LEU A 44 2.89 -11.85 -1.95
N LEU A 45 1.94 -10.98 -1.60
CA LEU A 45 2.23 -9.64 -1.08
C LEU A 45 3.11 -9.71 0.18
N HIS A 46 2.79 -10.59 1.13
CA HIS A 46 3.57 -10.79 2.35
C HIS A 46 4.97 -11.37 2.09
N ALA A 47 5.12 -12.24 1.09
CA ALA A 47 6.41 -12.77 0.68
C ALA A 47 7.31 -11.68 0.07
N LEU A 48 6.76 -10.88 -0.87
CA LEU A 48 7.48 -9.77 -1.51
C LEU A 48 7.92 -8.69 -0.52
N SER A 49 7.15 -8.47 0.53
CA SER A 49 7.43 -7.46 1.57
C SER A 49 8.26 -8.01 2.75
N GLY A 50 8.62 -9.29 2.73
CA GLY A 50 9.38 -9.92 3.82
C GLY A 50 8.62 -10.05 5.14
N ILE A 51 7.28 -9.97 5.12
CA ILE A 51 6.43 -10.25 6.30
C ILE A 51 6.50 -11.73 6.64
N ILE A 52 6.46 -12.60 5.63
CA ILE A 52 6.59 -14.05 5.82
C ILE A 52 7.91 -14.56 5.23
N LYS A 53 8.42 -15.64 5.81
CA LYS A 53 9.55 -16.36 5.28
C LYS A 53 9.11 -17.35 4.19
N LEU A 54 9.81 -17.35 3.08
CA LEU A 54 9.62 -18.32 1.98
C LEU A 54 10.18 -19.70 2.36
N ASP A 55 9.63 -20.73 1.74
CA ASP A 55 10.16 -22.09 1.84
C ASP A 55 11.25 -22.31 0.78
N ALA A 56 11.13 -21.68 -0.40
CA ALA A 56 12.15 -21.62 -1.44
C ALA A 56 11.92 -20.41 -2.37
N GLY A 57 12.94 -20.07 -3.16
CA GLY A 57 12.95 -18.93 -4.06
C GLY A 57 13.66 -17.72 -3.44
N SER A 58 13.65 -16.61 -4.16
CA SER A 58 14.33 -15.37 -3.74
C SER A 58 13.51 -14.13 -4.07
N VAL A 59 13.64 -13.10 -3.22
CA VAL A 59 13.11 -11.75 -3.43
C VAL A 59 14.23 -10.75 -3.32
N LEU A 60 14.54 -10.08 -4.41
CA LEU A 60 15.55 -9.06 -4.47
C LEU A 60 14.88 -7.68 -4.49
N PHE A 61 15.17 -6.85 -3.52
CA PHE A 61 14.73 -5.47 -3.45
C PHE A 61 15.88 -4.52 -3.84
N ASN A 62 15.63 -3.67 -4.84
CA ASN A 62 16.57 -2.62 -5.28
C ASN A 62 16.08 -1.27 -4.75
N GLY A 63 16.44 -0.99 -3.50
CA GLY A 63 16.08 0.24 -2.81
C GLY A 63 17.08 1.38 -2.99
N PRO A 64 16.79 2.55 -2.43
CA PRO A 64 17.69 3.71 -2.48
C PRO A 64 19.08 3.46 -1.88
N THR A 65 19.17 2.54 -0.92
CA THR A 65 20.42 2.18 -0.22
C THR A 65 21.17 1.01 -0.85
N GLY A 66 20.69 0.51 -2.00
CA GLY A 66 21.28 -0.61 -2.72
C GLY A 66 20.36 -1.83 -2.81
N GLN A 67 20.96 -2.93 -3.26
CA GLN A 67 20.28 -4.19 -3.51
C GLN A 67 20.28 -5.07 -2.25
N VAL A 68 19.13 -5.64 -1.91
CA VAL A 68 18.93 -6.47 -0.72
C VAL A 68 18.21 -7.76 -1.09
N ALA A 69 18.77 -8.91 -0.72
CA ALA A 69 18.12 -10.22 -0.81
C ALA A 69 17.28 -10.43 0.45
N VAL A 70 15.95 -10.28 0.32
CA VAL A 70 15.01 -10.24 1.45
C VAL A 70 15.00 -11.55 2.24
N GLU A 71 15.15 -12.70 1.56
CA GLU A 71 15.19 -14.01 2.18
C GLU A 71 16.43 -14.26 3.05
N SER A 72 17.53 -13.55 2.77
CA SER A 72 18.79 -13.69 3.53
C SER A 72 18.83 -12.85 4.81
N LEU A 73 17.88 -11.92 4.97
CA LEU A 73 17.83 -11.01 6.11
C LEU A 73 17.39 -11.74 7.39
N SER A 74 18.00 -11.38 8.50
CA SER A 74 17.50 -11.69 9.85
C SER A 74 16.14 -11.00 10.08
N GLU A 75 15.39 -11.44 11.09
CA GLU A 75 14.08 -10.83 11.42
C GLU A 75 14.21 -9.35 11.77
N ARG A 76 15.29 -8.96 12.46
CA ARG A 76 15.56 -7.56 12.80
C ARG A 76 15.81 -6.71 11.55
N GLU A 77 16.59 -7.24 10.60
CA GLU A 77 16.87 -6.54 9.33
C GLU A 77 15.63 -6.44 8.45
N ARG A 78 14.79 -7.49 8.36
CA ARG A 78 13.49 -7.44 7.68
C ARG A 78 12.56 -6.40 8.30
N THR A 79 12.53 -6.31 9.62
CA THR A 79 11.74 -5.28 10.32
C THR A 79 12.24 -3.88 9.99
N SER A 80 13.56 -3.68 9.98
CA SER A 80 14.17 -2.41 9.57
C SER A 80 13.86 -2.08 8.11
N LEU A 81 13.95 -3.05 7.21
CA LEU A 81 13.60 -2.88 5.79
C LEU A 81 12.14 -2.45 5.63
N ARG A 82 11.20 -3.12 6.32
CA ARG A 82 9.78 -2.75 6.30
C ARG A 82 9.54 -1.34 6.81
N ALA A 83 10.17 -0.97 7.93
CA ALA A 83 10.00 0.34 8.53
C ALA A 83 10.51 1.49 7.66
N ASN A 84 11.59 1.27 6.91
CA ASN A 84 12.29 2.34 6.18
C ASN A 84 11.99 2.38 4.68
N SER A 85 11.57 1.25 4.08
CA SER A 85 11.47 1.12 2.62
C SER A 85 10.08 0.72 2.12
N PHE A 86 9.19 0.25 3.01
CA PHE A 86 7.88 -0.24 2.62
C PHE A 86 6.74 0.49 3.36
N GLY A 87 5.72 0.87 2.61
CA GLY A 87 4.44 1.32 3.14
C GLY A 87 3.42 0.19 3.13
N PHE A 88 2.50 0.17 4.10
CA PHE A 88 1.44 -0.84 4.16
C PHE A 88 0.08 -0.21 4.37
N VAL A 89 -0.89 -0.64 3.54
CA VAL A 89 -2.30 -0.30 3.67
C VAL A 89 -3.10 -1.60 3.68
N PHE A 90 -3.83 -1.86 4.76
CA PHE A 90 -4.63 -3.08 4.93
C PHE A 90 -6.12 -2.77 4.86
N GLN A 91 -6.94 -3.78 4.61
CA GLN A 91 -8.40 -3.67 4.49
C GLN A 91 -9.05 -2.99 5.70
N GLN A 92 -8.62 -3.32 6.93
CA GLN A 92 -9.12 -2.71 8.17
C GLN A 92 -8.22 -1.57 8.66
N GLY A 93 -7.29 -1.06 7.83
CA GLY A 93 -6.32 -0.03 8.19
C GLY A 93 -5.28 -0.47 9.22
N LEU A 94 -5.59 -1.37 10.14
CA LEU A 94 -4.74 -1.80 11.26
C LEU A 94 -4.13 -0.60 12.00
N LEU A 95 -4.95 0.40 12.28
CA LEU A 95 -4.59 1.57 13.09
C LEU A 95 -4.74 1.23 14.57
N VAL A 96 -3.95 1.89 15.41
CA VAL A 96 -4.03 1.74 16.87
C VAL A 96 -5.23 2.56 17.38
N PRO A 97 -6.27 1.92 17.94
CA PRO A 97 -7.53 2.59 18.27
C PRO A 97 -7.39 3.69 19.32
N GLU A 98 -6.44 3.51 20.26
CA GLU A 98 -6.17 4.40 21.37
C GLU A 98 -5.45 5.69 20.95
N LEU A 99 -4.78 5.66 19.80
CA LEU A 99 -4.02 6.80 19.27
C LEU A 99 -4.91 7.68 18.40
N THR A 100 -4.56 8.97 18.35
CA THR A 100 -5.18 9.93 17.41
C THR A 100 -4.72 9.67 15.97
N ALA A 101 -5.33 10.34 15.00
CA ALA A 101 -4.93 10.27 13.60
C ALA A 101 -3.46 10.70 13.42
N GLU A 102 -3.06 11.80 14.04
CA GLU A 102 -1.68 12.30 13.98
C GLU A 102 -0.71 11.30 14.64
N GLU A 103 -1.06 10.76 15.81
CA GLU A 103 -0.22 9.81 16.53
C GLU A 103 -0.04 8.48 15.78
N ASN A 104 -1.07 7.96 15.11
CA ASN A 104 -0.98 6.77 14.26
C ASN A 104 0.03 6.94 13.13
N VAL A 105 0.11 8.12 12.54
CA VAL A 105 1.03 8.43 11.45
C VAL A 105 2.42 8.72 11.99
N SER A 106 2.53 9.58 13.03
CA SER A 106 3.83 9.97 13.60
C SER A 106 4.58 8.81 14.25
N LEU A 107 3.86 7.83 14.82
CA LEU A 107 4.46 6.61 15.36
C LEU A 107 5.26 5.85 14.28
N ALA A 108 4.72 5.72 13.07
CA ALA A 108 5.41 5.06 11.97
C ALA A 108 6.70 5.80 11.56
N ALA A 109 6.66 7.14 11.53
CA ALA A 109 7.85 7.95 11.27
C ALA A 109 8.90 7.80 12.40
N MET A 110 8.46 7.78 13.66
CA MET A 110 9.37 7.56 14.80
C MET A 110 10.00 6.17 14.78
N ILE A 111 9.27 5.12 14.40
CA ILE A 111 9.82 3.77 14.23
C ILE A 111 10.89 3.75 13.13
N ALA A 112 10.73 4.56 12.08
CA ALA A 112 11.74 4.76 11.03
C ALA A 112 12.92 5.66 11.46
N GLY A 113 12.95 6.12 12.72
CA GLY A 113 14.04 6.91 13.29
C GLY A 113 13.87 8.43 13.20
N VAL A 114 12.72 8.94 12.77
CA VAL A 114 12.46 10.38 12.70
C VAL A 114 12.23 10.93 14.12
N PRO A 115 12.89 12.03 14.52
CA PRO A 115 12.65 12.66 15.82
C PRO A 115 11.19 13.06 16.01
N ARG A 116 10.66 12.90 17.24
CA ARG A 116 9.23 13.08 17.55
C ARG A 116 8.61 14.39 17.02
N GLN A 117 9.28 15.51 17.24
CA GLN A 117 8.76 16.82 16.79
C GLN A 117 8.65 16.90 15.27
N GLN A 118 9.65 16.39 14.56
CA GLN A 118 9.66 16.32 13.09
C GLN A 118 8.61 15.33 12.59
N ALA A 119 8.48 14.16 13.24
CA ALA A 119 7.48 13.15 12.90
C ALA A 119 6.05 13.73 12.97
N ARG A 120 5.73 14.48 14.03
CA ARG A 120 4.44 15.17 14.19
C ARG A 120 4.19 16.19 13.08
N SER A 121 5.17 17.01 12.75
CA SER A 121 5.04 18.02 11.68
C SER A 121 4.78 17.36 10.32
N ILE A 122 5.57 16.35 9.95
CA ILE A 122 5.40 15.63 8.68
C ILE A 122 4.02 14.93 8.64
N SER A 123 3.59 14.36 9.76
CA SER A 123 2.30 13.66 9.87
C SER A 123 1.13 14.62 9.69
N ALA A 124 1.16 15.79 10.35
CA ALA A 124 0.14 16.82 10.23
C ALA A 124 0.05 17.34 8.78
N ASP A 125 1.18 17.63 8.13
CA ASP A 125 1.23 18.05 6.73
C ASP A 125 0.64 17.00 5.78
N LEU A 126 0.96 15.73 6.01
CA LEU A 126 0.48 14.64 5.18
C LEU A 126 -1.03 14.42 5.37
N LEU A 127 -1.52 14.44 6.61
CA LEU A 127 -2.96 14.36 6.91
C LEU A 127 -3.73 15.56 6.34
N ASN A 128 -3.16 16.76 6.38
CA ASN A 128 -3.75 17.94 5.74
C ASN A 128 -3.93 17.74 4.23
N ARG A 129 -2.92 17.22 3.53
CA ARG A 129 -2.99 16.89 2.08
C ARG A 129 -4.05 15.85 1.76
N LEU A 130 -4.38 14.99 2.71
CA LEU A 130 -5.41 13.97 2.61
C LEU A 130 -6.81 14.45 3.03
N GLY A 131 -6.96 15.75 3.31
CA GLY A 131 -8.23 16.35 3.72
C GLY A 131 -8.63 16.05 5.16
N LEU A 132 -7.67 15.67 6.02
CA LEU A 132 -7.89 15.32 7.43
C LEU A 132 -7.32 16.36 8.41
N GLY A 133 -7.00 17.58 7.97
CA GLY A 133 -6.37 18.61 8.80
C GLY A 133 -7.16 19.00 10.04
N GLN A 134 -8.49 18.90 10.00
CA GLN A 134 -9.38 19.20 11.14
C GLN A 134 -9.59 17.98 12.06
N MET A 135 -8.91 16.87 11.79
CA MET A 135 -9.13 15.59 12.47
C MET A 135 -7.86 15.02 13.12
N LEU A 136 -6.80 15.82 13.23
CA LEU A 136 -5.49 15.37 13.74
C LEU A 136 -5.59 14.73 15.12
N ASP A 137 -6.41 15.31 16.00
CA ASP A 137 -6.60 14.87 17.39
C ASP A 137 -7.75 13.86 17.57
N ARG A 138 -8.43 13.46 16.48
CA ARG A 138 -9.50 12.46 16.54
C ARG A 138 -8.94 11.05 16.67
N ARG A 139 -9.55 10.25 17.54
CA ARG A 139 -9.27 8.81 17.66
C ARG A 139 -9.98 8.02 16.59
N MET A 140 -9.52 6.81 16.33
CA MET A 140 -10.06 5.99 15.23
C MET A 140 -11.55 5.68 15.36
N GLY A 141 -12.06 5.49 16.58
CA GLY A 141 -13.49 5.28 16.84
C GLY A 141 -14.40 6.48 16.54
N GLU A 142 -13.83 7.66 16.36
CA GLU A 142 -14.54 8.91 16.03
C GLU A 142 -14.50 9.23 14.53
N MET A 143 -13.91 8.35 13.72
CA MET A 143 -13.70 8.56 12.29
C MET A 143 -14.53 7.59 11.46
N SER A 144 -14.98 8.04 10.27
CA SER A 144 -15.58 7.13 9.30
C SER A 144 -14.54 6.15 8.74
N GLY A 145 -14.99 5.01 8.17
CA GLY A 145 -14.10 4.03 7.54
C GLY A 145 -13.18 4.64 6.48
N GLY A 146 -13.71 5.54 5.64
CA GLY A 146 -12.92 6.23 4.62
C GLY A 146 -11.90 7.21 5.21
N GLN A 147 -12.23 7.88 6.32
CA GLN A 147 -11.29 8.74 7.04
C GLN A 147 -10.17 7.91 7.67
N ALA A 148 -10.50 6.83 8.36
CA ALA A 148 -9.52 5.90 8.92
C ALA A 148 -8.61 5.32 7.83
N GLN A 149 -9.16 4.97 6.66
CA GLN A 149 -8.35 4.47 5.54
C GLN A 149 -7.39 5.54 4.99
N ARG A 150 -7.80 6.81 4.94
CA ARG A 150 -6.89 7.92 4.59
C ARG A 150 -5.77 8.11 5.64
N VAL A 151 -6.03 7.88 6.93
CA VAL A 151 -4.99 7.84 7.97
C VAL A 151 -4.02 6.68 7.72
N ALA A 152 -4.51 5.48 7.35
CA ALA A 152 -3.66 4.34 7.00
C ALA A 152 -2.78 4.63 5.76
N ILE A 153 -3.32 5.35 4.77
CA ILE A 153 -2.54 5.83 3.61
C ILE A 153 -1.47 6.83 4.06
N ALA A 154 -1.80 7.81 4.89
CA ALA A 154 -0.82 8.74 5.45
C ALA A 154 0.30 7.97 6.16
N ARG A 155 -0.05 7.03 7.03
CA ARG A 155 0.92 6.20 7.75
C ARG A 155 1.84 5.43 6.80
N SER A 156 1.31 4.90 5.70
CA SER A 156 2.10 4.17 4.70
C SER A 156 3.11 5.04 3.94
N GLN A 157 2.92 6.37 3.93
CA GLN A 157 3.73 7.31 3.15
C GLN A 157 4.67 8.17 4.00
N VAL A 158 4.50 8.19 5.32
CA VAL A 158 5.20 9.14 6.21
C VAL A 158 6.72 8.95 6.24
N ASN A 159 7.20 7.74 5.99
CA ASN A 159 8.63 7.41 5.92
C ASN A 159 9.23 7.58 4.50
N GLY A 160 8.44 8.06 3.53
CA GLY A 160 8.90 8.23 2.14
C GLY A 160 9.12 6.91 1.38
N ALA A 161 8.51 5.81 1.81
CA ALA A 161 8.69 4.48 1.24
C ALA A 161 8.58 4.46 -0.29
N PRO A 162 9.57 3.87 -1.01
CA PRO A 162 9.54 3.75 -2.47
C PRO A 162 8.52 2.71 -2.97
N VAL A 163 8.10 1.77 -2.12
CA VAL A 163 7.12 0.74 -2.45
C VAL A 163 6.02 0.72 -1.40
N THR A 164 4.78 0.71 -1.86
CA THR A 164 3.60 0.53 -1.00
C THR A 164 2.86 -0.75 -1.37
N PHE A 165 2.58 -1.55 -0.37
CA PHE A 165 1.79 -2.76 -0.44
C PHE A 165 0.39 -2.47 0.13
N ALA A 166 -0.65 -2.71 -0.67
CA ALA A 166 -2.04 -2.52 -0.28
C ALA A 166 -2.80 -3.85 -0.40
N ASP A 167 -3.28 -4.38 0.71
CA ASP A 167 -4.04 -5.62 0.74
C ASP A 167 -5.52 -5.31 0.94
N GLU A 168 -6.33 -5.45 -0.13
CA GLU A 168 -7.77 -5.15 -0.17
C GLU A 168 -8.11 -3.76 0.43
N PRO A 169 -7.43 -2.66 0.03
CA PRO A 169 -7.46 -1.38 0.75
C PRO A 169 -8.85 -0.72 0.80
N THR A 170 -9.81 -1.24 0.05
CA THR A 170 -11.18 -0.70 -0.06
C THR A 170 -12.27 -1.71 0.27
N GLY A 171 -11.91 -2.94 0.66
CA GLY A 171 -12.84 -4.03 0.85
C GLY A 171 -13.86 -3.85 1.98
N ALA A 172 -13.63 -2.91 2.90
CA ALA A 172 -14.55 -2.58 3.99
C ALA A 172 -15.35 -1.27 3.76
N LEU A 173 -15.23 -0.66 2.57
CA LEU A 173 -15.79 0.65 2.26
C LEU A 173 -16.98 0.53 1.29
N ASP A 174 -17.91 1.49 1.36
CA ASP A 174 -18.92 1.65 0.32
C ASP A 174 -18.30 2.03 -1.02
N SER A 175 -19.03 1.78 -2.11
CA SER A 175 -18.48 1.95 -3.47
C SER A 175 -18.05 3.37 -3.83
N LYS A 176 -18.64 4.41 -3.22
CA LYS A 176 -18.24 5.80 -3.45
C LYS A 176 -16.91 6.09 -2.73
N THR A 177 -16.86 5.80 -1.45
CA THR A 177 -15.66 5.97 -0.61
C THR A 177 -14.50 5.12 -1.13
N ALA A 178 -14.76 3.89 -1.59
CA ALA A 178 -13.77 3.02 -2.22
C ALA A 178 -13.10 3.66 -3.44
N ARG A 179 -13.89 4.26 -4.35
CA ARG A 179 -13.35 4.98 -5.51
C ARG A 179 -12.48 6.18 -5.12
N GLU A 180 -12.91 6.96 -4.12
CA GLU A 180 -12.16 8.11 -3.62
C GLU A 180 -10.81 7.68 -3.01
N VAL A 181 -10.80 6.64 -2.20
CA VAL A 181 -9.59 6.08 -1.57
C VAL A 181 -8.63 5.51 -2.62
N MET A 182 -9.15 4.80 -3.63
CA MET A 182 -8.31 4.27 -4.70
C MET A 182 -7.73 5.36 -5.59
N ALA A 183 -8.53 6.37 -5.96
CA ALA A 183 -8.04 7.53 -6.69
C ALA A 183 -6.89 8.22 -5.93
N LEU A 184 -7.03 8.34 -4.61
CA LEU A 184 -6.02 8.91 -3.74
C LEU A 184 -4.72 8.08 -3.74
N LEU A 185 -4.81 6.75 -3.59
CA LEU A 185 -3.66 5.85 -3.64
C LEU A 185 -2.92 5.94 -4.98
N LEU A 186 -3.66 5.87 -6.09
CA LEU A 186 -3.11 5.94 -7.45
C LEU A 186 -2.49 7.29 -7.79
N THR A 187 -3.03 8.38 -7.21
CA THR A 187 -2.49 9.74 -7.39
C THR A 187 -1.25 9.97 -6.54
N MET A 188 -1.29 9.62 -5.25
CA MET A 188 -0.21 9.93 -4.32
C MET A 188 1.04 9.08 -4.52
N ILE A 189 0.91 7.84 -4.95
CA ILE A 189 2.03 6.89 -4.95
C ILE A 189 2.72 6.87 -6.31
N PRO A 190 2.11 6.42 -7.42
CA PRO A 190 2.80 6.35 -8.71
C PRO A 190 3.21 7.71 -9.27
N GLN A 191 2.40 8.76 -9.07
CA GLN A 191 2.74 10.10 -9.57
C GLN A 191 3.99 10.72 -8.92
N GLN A 192 4.36 10.25 -7.73
CA GLN A 192 5.62 10.63 -7.08
C GLN A 192 6.80 9.73 -7.49
N GLY A 193 6.64 8.90 -8.52
CA GLY A 193 7.64 7.93 -8.95
C GLY A 193 7.77 6.71 -8.03
N LYS A 194 6.87 6.58 -7.06
CA LYS A 194 6.82 5.44 -6.14
C LYS A 194 6.00 4.30 -6.74
N THR A 195 6.19 3.10 -6.22
CA THR A 195 5.57 1.88 -6.72
C THR A 195 4.43 1.44 -5.81
N LEU A 196 3.29 1.04 -6.39
CA LEU A 196 2.13 0.54 -5.68
C LEU A 196 1.80 -0.89 -6.10
N LEU A 197 1.74 -1.82 -5.15
CA LEU A 197 1.16 -3.15 -5.34
C LEU A 197 -0.17 -3.22 -4.60
N VAL A 198 -1.24 -3.56 -5.32
CA VAL A 198 -2.59 -3.69 -4.75
C VAL A 198 -3.09 -5.11 -4.94
N VAL A 199 -3.39 -5.79 -3.86
CA VAL A 199 -4.20 -7.01 -3.91
C VAL A 199 -5.67 -6.60 -3.91
N THR A 200 -6.44 -7.07 -4.87
CA THR A 200 -7.87 -6.76 -4.97
C THR A 200 -8.62 -7.83 -5.75
N HIS A 201 -9.92 -7.92 -5.48
CA HIS A 201 -10.87 -8.68 -6.30
C HIS A 201 -11.79 -7.75 -7.13
N ASP A 202 -11.68 -6.41 -6.96
CA ASP A 202 -12.46 -5.44 -7.71
C ASP A 202 -11.81 -5.16 -9.08
N PRO A 203 -12.49 -5.49 -10.20
CA PRO A 203 -11.99 -5.24 -11.54
C PRO A 203 -11.81 -3.74 -11.85
N ASN A 204 -12.58 -2.84 -11.21
CA ASN A 204 -12.42 -1.40 -11.42
C ASN A 204 -11.11 -0.90 -10.82
N VAL A 205 -10.71 -1.42 -9.65
CA VAL A 205 -9.42 -1.13 -9.03
C VAL A 205 -8.28 -1.63 -9.93
N ALA A 206 -8.40 -2.86 -10.44
CA ALA A 206 -7.40 -3.43 -11.33
C ALA A 206 -7.27 -2.66 -12.66
N ALA A 207 -8.40 -2.26 -13.25
CA ALA A 207 -8.40 -1.47 -14.49
C ALA A 207 -7.74 -0.08 -14.33
N ALA A 208 -7.77 0.49 -13.12
CA ALA A 208 -7.13 1.76 -12.81
C ALA A 208 -5.60 1.65 -12.58
N CYS A 209 -5.07 0.45 -12.37
CA CYS A 209 -3.63 0.20 -12.25
C CYS A 209 -2.96 0.10 -13.63
N SER A 210 -1.65 0.38 -13.71
CA SER A 210 -0.89 0.29 -14.96
C SER A 210 -0.65 -1.15 -15.44
N ARG A 211 -0.79 -2.14 -14.52
CA ARG A 211 -0.54 -3.55 -14.80
C ARG A 211 -1.40 -4.44 -13.93
N VAL A 212 -1.87 -5.55 -14.49
CA VAL A 212 -2.67 -6.55 -13.77
C VAL A 212 -1.96 -7.90 -13.87
N VAL A 213 -1.71 -8.51 -12.72
CA VAL A 213 -1.17 -9.86 -12.55
C VAL A 213 -2.28 -10.74 -12.00
N TYR A 214 -2.63 -11.81 -12.69
CA TYR A 214 -3.66 -12.74 -12.25
C TYR A 214 -3.04 -13.98 -11.63
N LEU A 215 -3.34 -14.22 -10.36
CA LEU A 215 -2.87 -15.35 -9.58
C LEU A 215 -4.00 -16.39 -9.42
N GLN A 216 -3.74 -17.62 -9.80
CA GLN A 216 -4.67 -18.76 -9.64
C GLN A 216 -3.89 -19.98 -9.14
N ASP A 217 -4.43 -20.66 -8.13
CA ASP A 217 -3.86 -21.87 -7.54
C ASP A 217 -2.36 -21.75 -7.20
N GLY A 218 -1.96 -20.57 -6.72
CA GLY A 218 -0.59 -20.28 -6.33
C GLY A 218 0.38 -20.02 -7.49
N GLN A 219 -0.12 -19.81 -8.71
CA GLN A 219 0.69 -19.53 -9.90
C GLN A 219 0.20 -18.27 -10.62
N ILE A 220 1.12 -17.56 -11.27
CA ILE A 220 0.74 -16.45 -12.17
C ILE A 220 0.27 -17.07 -13.49
N VAL A 221 -1.01 -16.82 -13.84
CA VAL A 221 -1.63 -17.31 -15.08
C VAL A 221 -1.75 -16.21 -16.15
N SER A 222 -1.68 -14.96 -15.76
CA SER A 222 -1.69 -13.81 -16.68
C SER A 222 -0.94 -12.63 -16.07
N ASP A 223 -0.27 -11.85 -16.92
CA ASP A 223 0.48 -10.66 -16.58
C ASP A 223 0.36 -9.67 -17.74
N GLN A 224 -0.46 -8.63 -17.56
CA GLN A 224 -0.84 -7.72 -18.64
C GLN A 224 -0.67 -6.26 -18.23
N ARG A 225 -0.13 -5.45 -19.13
CA ARG A 225 -0.10 -3.99 -18.99
C ARG A 225 -1.41 -3.39 -19.51
N ASN A 226 -1.99 -2.49 -18.73
CA ASN A 226 -3.16 -1.73 -19.15
C ASN A 226 -2.72 -0.56 -20.05
N SER A 227 -3.18 -0.53 -21.28
CA SER A 227 -2.89 0.54 -22.24
C SER A 227 -3.48 1.91 -21.85
N GLN A 228 -4.37 1.95 -20.84
CA GLN A 228 -4.99 3.16 -20.28
C GLN A 228 -4.67 3.36 -18.79
N GLY A 229 -3.84 2.54 -18.20
CA GLY A 229 -3.40 2.61 -16.80
C GLY A 229 -2.39 3.74 -16.58
N GLY A 230 -2.84 4.95 -16.64
CA GLY A 230 -2.13 6.17 -16.33
C GLY A 230 -3.17 7.25 -16.07
N VAL A 231 -3.38 7.59 -14.80
CA VAL A 231 -4.09 8.77 -14.27
C VAL A 231 -5.32 9.20 -15.07
N PRO A 232 -6.53 9.17 -14.49
CA PRO A 232 -7.65 9.95 -15.05
C PRO A 232 -7.18 11.40 -15.20
N ALA A 233 -7.35 11.97 -16.40
CA ALA A 233 -7.01 13.34 -16.69
C ALA A 233 -7.55 14.27 -15.59
N GLN A 234 -6.73 15.23 -15.20
CA GLN A 234 -7.06 16.32 -14.25
C GLN A 234 -8.32 17.07 -14.68
N ASN A 235 -9.50 16.63 -14.28
CA ASN A 235 -10.75 17.39 -14.42
C ASN A 235 -11.71 17.08 -13.26
N GLY A 236 -11.30 17.26 -12.00
CA GLY A 236 -12.20 17.01 -10.86
C GLY A 236 -11.83 17.64 -9.52
N PHE A 237 -10.67 18.21 -9.35
CA PHE A 237 -10.22 18.65 -8.02
C PHE A 237 -10.17 20.17 -7.80
N GLN A 238 -10.71 20.99 -8.74
CA GLN A 238 -10.71 22.47 -8.56
C GLN A 238 -11.95 23.04 -7.86
N ASN A 239 -12.93 22.24 -7.39
CA ASN A 239 -14.18 22.81 -6.82
C ASN A 239 -14.68 22.16 -5.52
N LEU A 240 -13.80 21.78 -4.60
CA LEU A 240 -14.23 21.36 -3.24
C LEU A 240 -13.95 22.41 -2.16
N GLY A 241 -13.53 23.63 -2.52
CA GLY A 241 -13.19 24.70 -1.60
C GLY A 241 -14.09 25.93 -1.59
N ALA A 242 -15.19 25.98 -2.37
CA ALA A 242 -15.94 27.23 -2.55
C ALA A 242 -17.48 27.07 -2.51
N GLN A 243 -18.02 26.35 -1.52
CA GLN A 243 -19.45 26.41 -1.20
C GLN A 243 -19.70 26.31 0.30
N SER A 244 -19.31 27.33 1.07
CA SER A 244 -19.89 27.60 2.38
C SER A 244 -19.71 29.06 2.80
N GLN A 245 -20.09 29.99 1.91
CA GLN A 245 -20.40 31.38 2.32
C GLN A 245 -21.43 31.95 1.34
N ALA A 246 -22.71 31.59 1.52
CA ALA A 246 -23.86 32.41 1.13
C ALA A 246 -25.12 31.81 1.79
N GLY A 247 -25.60 32.49 2.80
CA GLY A 247 -26.87 32.19 3.47
C GLY A 247 -26.88 32.78 4.87
N ALA A 248 -27.06 34.08 4.95
CA ALA A 248 -27.40 34.81 6.17
C ALA A 248 -28.72 34.36 6.75
#